data_df6270336106c3096b61c4b54831db99
#
_entry.id   df6270336106c3096b61c4b54831db99
#
_cell.length_a   1.000
_cell.length_b   1.000
_cell.length_c   1.000
_cell.angle_alpha   90.00
_cell.angle_beta   90.00
_cell.angle_gamma   90.00
#
_symmetry.space_group_name_H-M   'P 1'
#
loop_
_entity.id
_entity.type
_entity.pdbx_description
1 polymer ?
#
loop_
_entity_poly.entity_id
_entity_poly.type
_entity_poly.pdbx_seq_one_letter_code
_entity_poly.pdbx_strand_id
1 'polypeptide(L)'
;MSKIKAISLFSSAGIGELLLNNTNVDVVAANELLPKRADCYKHFYPNTDMHCGDITLDETKEYMIASAKKHGAKMLIATPPCQGLSTLGKNKKQIHYEKDKRNYLILSAFDVIDNCDFDYILIENVPTFLDMYFPYEDDYFKLEEILNKRYADKYVVEARVLNAKDYGICQSRPRAIIKLYKHGLKWAWPVSEEEIPLQDAIGHLPSLESGESSDIPWHFAKVHNDRTVLALKHTPTGKSAIANEVYYPKKEDGTRIKGFHNTFKRMQWDQPCPTRTTFSGSMSSHNNVHPGRLLPDGTYSDARVLTLLETFIVSSIPENVDFPKDSTDTFIRTVIGESIPPKLMMKVIEKIGESVQLCQ
;
A
#
# COMPACT_ATOMS: atom_id res chain seq x y z
N MET A 1 -7.41 -11.05 27.00
CA MET A 1 -7.00 -12.25 26.22
C MET A 1 -5.55 -12.06 25.80
N SER A 2 -4.75 -13.12 25.72
CA SER A 2 -3.38 -13.02 25.17
C SER A 2 -3.45 -12.67 23.69
N LYS A 3 -2.56 -11.79 23.22
CA LYS A 3 -2.47 -11.44 21.79
C LYS A 3 -2.10 -12.66 20.95
N ILE A 4 -2.63 -12.74 19.75
CA ILE A 4 -2.24 -13.71 18.71
C ILE A 4 -0.87 -13.29 18.19
N LYS A 5 0.14 -14.13 18.38
CA LYS A 5 1.47 -13.88 17.84
C LYS A 5 1.49 -14.17 16.33
N ALA A 6 2.05 -13.24 15.57
CA ALA A 6 2.16 -13.34 14.13
C ALA A 6 3.62 -13.28 13.66
N ILE A 7 3.89 -13.87 12.50
CA ILE A 7 5.07 -13.54 11.71
C ILE A 7 4.66 -12.83 10.43
N SER A 8 5.53 -11.94 9.93
CA SER A 8 5.32 -11.16 8.71
C SER A 8 6.38 -11.48 7.66
N LEU A 9 5.97 -11.86 6.45
CA LEU A 9 6.84 -12.07 5.30
C LEU A 9 6.65 -10.94 4.29
N PHE A 10 7.74 -10.52 3.64
CA PHE A 10 7.77 -9.39 2.71
C PHE A 10 7.33 -8.08 3.38
N SER A 11 7.72 -7.88 4.63
CA SER A 11 7.19 -6.83 5.51
C SER A 11 7.51 -5.40 5.07
N SER A 12 8.42 -5.21 4.08
CA SER A 12 8.90 -3.89 3.66
C SER A 12 9.35 -3.06 4.89
N ALA A 13 9.02 -1.78 4.97
CA ALA A 13 9.29 -0.93 6.14
C ALA A 13 8.22 -1.04 7.25
N GLY A 14 7.28 -2.00 7.18
CA GLY A 14 6.26 -2.22 8.20
C GLY A 14 5.11 -1.22 8.21
N ILE A 15 4.95 -0.40 7.17
CA ILE A 15 3.91 0.66 7.12
C ILE A 15 2.51 0.07 7.30
N GLY A 16 2.20 -1.06 6.65
CA GLY A 16 0.88 -1.71 6.77
C GLY A 16 0.56 -2.18 8.19
N GLU A 17 1.57 -2.38 9.03
CA GLU A 17 1.46 -2.90 10.38
C GLU A 17 1.35 -1.83 11.48
N LEU A 18 1.50 -0.53 11.13
CA LEU A 18 1.58 0.57 12.10
C LEU A 18 0.41 0.66 13.10
N LEU A 19 -0.75 0.13 12.75
CA LEU A 19 -1.93 0.15 13.62
C LEU A 19 -2.29 -1.23 14.22
N LEU A 20 -1.45 -2.27 14.03
CA LEU A 20 -1.74 -3.61 14.55
C LEU A 20 -1.66 -3.68 16.09
N ASN A 21 -0.95 -2.79 16.74
CA ASN A 21 -0.96 -2.65 18.21
C ASN A 21 -2.36 -2.36 18.78
N ASN A 22 -3.28 -1.81 17.96
CA ASN A 22 -4.68 -1.57 18.30
C ASN A 22 -5.56 -2.84 18.14
N THR A 23 -4.99 -3.95 17.74
CA THR A 23 -5.67 -5.24 17.56
C THR A 23 -5.22 -6.26 18.59
N ASN A 24 -5.78 -7.46 18.50
CA ASN A 24 -5.34 -8.61 19.28
C ASN A 24 -4.14 -9.37 18.66
N VAL A 25 -3.48 -8.80 17.64
CA VAL A 25 -2.34 -9.40 16.98
C VAL A 25 -1.04 -8.68 17.37
N ASP A 26 0.05 -9.43 17.47
CA ASP A 26 1.38 -8.95 17.78
C ASP A 26 2.40 -9.64 16.86
N VAL A 27 3.11 -8.87 16.04
CA VAL A 27 4.11 -9.40 15.11
C VAL A 27 5.42 -9.62 15.85
N VAL A 28 5.80 -10.86 16.02
CA VAL A 28 6.97 -11.28 16.81
C VAL A 28 8.22 -11.53 15.97
N ALA A 29 8.06 -11.83 14.69
CA ALA A 29 9.17 -11.93 13.74
C ALA A 29 8.73 -11.44 12.36
N ALA A 30 9.67 -10.86 11.60
CA ALA A 30 9.42 -10.32 10.28
C ALA A 30 10.60 -10.60 9.33
N ASN A 31 10.31 -10.68 8.03
CA ASN A 31 11.32 -10.85 6.99
C ASN A 31 11.19 -9.77 5.91
N GLU A 32 12.31 -9.20 5.53
CA GLU A 32 12.46 -8.27 4.41
C GLU A 32 13.79 -8.49 3.70
N LEU A 33 13.81 -8.36 2.38
CA LEU A 33 15.00 -8.53 1.56
C LEU A 33 15.96 -7.34 1.64
N LEU A 34 15.41 -6.11 1.63
CA LEU A 34 16.19 -4.89 1.43
C LEU A 34 16.63 -4.29 2.76
N PRO A 35 17.95 -4.18 3.03
CA PRO A 35 18.47 -3.75 4.34
C PRO A 35 17.87 -2.41 4.82
N LYS A 36 17.77 -1.40 3.95
CA LYS A 36 17.21 -0.10 4.33
C LYS A 36 15.75 -0.16 4.78
N ARG A 37 14.95 -1.09 4.22
CA ARG A 37 13.57 -1.32 4.65
C ARG A 37 13.53 -2.09 5.96
N ALA A 38 14.36 -3.12 6.09
CA ALA A 38 14.49 -3.88 7.33
C ALA A 38 14.95 -3.00 8.50
N ASP A 39 15.86 -2.05 8.28
CA ASP A 39 16.29 -1.11 9.30
C ASP A 39 15.17 -0.12 9.68
N CYS A 40 14.38 0.34 8.71
CA CYS A 40 13.20 1.17 8.98
C CYS A 40 12.13 0.37 9.76
N TYR A 41 11.93 -0.91 9.42
CA TYR A 41 11.05 -1.81 10.18
C TYR A 41 11.50 -1.94 11.63
N LYS A 42 12.80 -2.21 11.88
CA LYS A 42 13.37 -2.30 13.24
C LYS A 42 13.18 -1.02 14.05
N HIS A 43 13.24 0.14 13.38
CA HIS A 43 13.01 1.42 14.03
C HIS A 43 11.57 1.54 14.57
N PHE A 44 10.58 1.12 13.76
CA PHE A 44 9.17 1.11 14.19
C PHE A 44 8.85 0.00 15.19
N TYR A 45 9.51 -1.15 15.06
CA TYR A 45 9.22 -2.37 15.84
C TYR A 45 10.49 -2.95 16.49
N PRO A 46 11.07 -2.26 17.48
CA PRO A 46 12.37 -2.65 18.06
C PRO A 46 12.33 -4.01 18.77
N ASN A 47 11.16 -4.50 19.15
CA ASN A 47 10.98 -5.79 19.82
C ASN A 47 10.66 -6.96 18.87
N THR A 48 10.47 -6.69 17.56
CA THR A 48 10.22 -7.73 16.56
C THR A 48 11.55 -8.29 16.05
N ASP A 49 11.65 -9.60 15.98
CA ASP A 49 12.81 -10.30 15.43
C ASP A 49 12.83 -10.16 13.90
N MET A 50 13.53 -9.13 13.41
CA MET A 50 13.63 -8.80 11.98
C MET A 50 14.79 -9.55 11.33
N HIS A 51 14.48 -10.45 10.42
CA HIS A 51 15.43 -11.12 9.55
C HIS A 51 15.54 -10.43 8.18
N CYS A 52 16.71 -9.86 7.89
CA CYS A 52 17.00 -9.30 6.57
C CYS A 52 17.60 -10.39 5.68
N GLY A 53 16.79 -10.96 4.77
CA GLY A 53 17.22 -12.08 3.92
C GLY A 53 16.23 -12.39 2.80
N ASP A 54 16.72 -13.09 1.79
CA ASP A 54 15.93 -13.55 0.64
C ASP A 54 15.07 -14.77 1.04
N ILE A 55 13.76 -14.63 1.05
CA ILE A 55 12.81 -15.70 1.42
C ILE A 55 12.84 -16.89 0.43
N THR A 56 13.47 -16.76 -0.73
CA THR A 56 13.64 -17.89 -1.65
C THR A 56 14.73 -18.86 -1.20
N LEU A 57 15.61 -18.43 -0.31
CA LEU A 57 16.69 -19.23 0.25
C LEU A 57 16.21 -20.06 1.44
N ASP A 58 16.66 -21.30 1.51
CA ASP A 58 16.24 -22.23 2.57
C ASP A 58 16.64 -21.72 3.96
N GLU A 59 17.82 -21.12 4.10
CA GLU A 59 18.27 -20.53 5.38
C GLU A 59 17.31 -19.48 5.92
N THR A 60 16.74 -18.63 5.06
CA THR A 60 15.77 -17.61 5.46
C THR A 60 14.43 -18.25 5.84
N LYS A 61 13.97 -19.25 5.07
CA LYS A 61 12.73 -19.98 5.40
C LYS A 61 12.86 -20.71 6.73
N GLU A 62 13.97 -21.42 6.94
CA GLU A 62 14.28 -22.14 8.19
C GLU A 62 14.31 -21.18 9.39
N TYR A 63 14.94 -20.00 9.22
CA TYR A 63 14.95 -18.97 10.25
C TYR A 63 13.52 -18.53 10.62
N MET A 64 12.69 -18.22 9.63
CA MET A 64 11.31 -17.77 9.87
C MET A 64 10.44 -18.87 10.49
N ILE A 65 10.62 -20.13 10.06
CA ILE A 65 9.96 -21.30 10.66
C ILE A 65 10.40 -21.49 12.12
N ALA A 66 11.68 -21.39 12.40
CA ALA A 66 12.22 -21.51 13.75
C ALA A 66 11.71 -20.40 14.66
N SER A 67 11.70 -19.14 14.17
CA SER A 67 11.14 -17.99 14.90
C SER A 67 9.65 -18.16 15.17
N ALA A 68 8.86 -18.60 14.19
CA ALA A 68 7.44 -18.87 14.36
C ALA A 68 7.19 -19.90 15.48
N LYS A 69 7.92 -21.01 15.47
CA LYS A 69 7.84 -22.08 16.48
C LYS A 69 8.30 -21.59 17.86
N LYS A 70 9.43 -20.90 17.92
CA LYS A 70 10.01 -20.34 19.16
C LYS A 70 9.03 -19.41 19.88
N HIS A 71 8.36 -18.56 19.13
CA HIS A 71 7.42 -17.58 19.69
C HIS A 71 6.01 -18.11 19.82
N GLY A 72 5.70 -19.29 19.28
CA GLY A 72 4.34 -19.86 19.26
C GLY A 72 3.40 -19.02 18.36
N ALA A 73 3.90 -18.57 17.21
CA ALA A 73 3.11 -17.78 16.28
C ALA A 73 1.93 -18.59 15.73
N LYS A 74 0.75 -17.98 15.73
CA LYS A 74 -0.50 -18.56 15.25
C LYS A 74 -1.06 -17.83 14.04
N MET A 75 -0.38 -16.77 13.59
CA MET A 75 -0.77 -16.03 12.40
C MET A 75 0.43 -15.81 11.48
N LEU A 76 0.18 -15.89 10.17
CA LEU A 76 1.09 -15.44 9.12
C LEU A 76 0.46 -14.25 8.38
N ILE A 77 1.24 -13.19 8.19
CA ILE A 77 0.95 -12.08 7.28
C ILE A 77 1.95 -12.17 6.13
N ALA A 78 1.49 -12.16 4.88
CA ALA A 78 2.34 -12.19 3.70
C ALA A 78 1.91 -11.12 2.69
N THR A 79 2.79 -10.17 2.40
CA THR A 79 2.54 -9.06 1.46
C THR A 79 3.57 -9.07 0.32
N PRO A 80 3.60 -10.12 -0.53
CA PRO A 80 4.63 -10.29 -1.54
C PRO A 80 4.62 -9.15 -2.57
N PRO A 81 5.78 -8.77 -3.12
CA PRO A 81 5.86 -7.70 -4.10
C PRO A 81 5.12 -8.05 -5.40
N CYS A 82 4.54 -7.03 -6.03
CA CYS A 82 3.75 -7.13 -7.24
C CYS A 82 4.26 -6.18 -8.34
N GLN A 83 5.57 -6.10 -8.54
CA GLN A 83 6.17 -5.05 -9.38
C GLN A 83 5.89 -5.20 -10.88
N GLY A 84 5.55 -6.40 -11.38
CA GLY A 84 5.18 -6.62 -12.79
C GLY A 84 3.71 -6.35 -13.13
N LEU A 85 2.84 -6.17 -12.13
CA LEU A 85 1.38 -6.20 -12.29
C LEU A 85 0.69 -4.83 -12.15
N SER A 86 1.29 -3.90 -11.42
CA SER A 86 0.58 -2.73 -10.91
C SER A 86 0.21 -1.66 -11.94
N THR A 87 0.84 -1.58 -13.11
CA THR A 87 0.65 -0.44 -14.02
C THR A 87 0.58 -0.75 -15.51
N LEU A 88 0.90 -1.96 -15.93
CA LEU A 88 1.05 -2.28 -17.36
C LEU A 88 0.19 -3.45 -17.85
N GLY A 89 -0.70 -3.97 -17.00
CA GLY A 89 -1.38 -5.25 -17.20
C GLY A 89 -2.45 -5.29 -18.28
N LYS A 90 -3.01 -4.18 -18.76
CA LYS A 90 -4.09 -4.24 -19.74
C LYS A 90 -3.66 -4.64 -21.16
N ASN A 91 -2.36 -4.60 -21.48
CA ASN A 91 -1.83 -4.87 -22.83
C ASN A 91 -0.72 -5.93 -22.90
N LYS A 92 -0.40 -6.63 -21.80
CA LYS A 92 0.61 -7.69 -21.81
C LYS A 92 -0.07 -9.07 -21.82
N LYS A 93 0.14 -9.84 -22.88
CA LYS A 93 -0.24 -11.24 -22.95
C LYS A 93 0.45 -12.02 -21.81
N GLN A 94 -0.19 -13.05 -21.30
CA GLN A 94 0.21 -13.99 -20.25
C GLN A 94 1.73 -14.36 -20.24
N ILE A 95 2.35 -14.43 -21.41
CA ILE A 95 3.75 -14.75 -21.65
C ILE A 95 4.78 -13.83 -20.96
N HIS A 96 4.39 -12.63 -20.52
CA HIS A 96 5.30 -11.69 -19.86
C HIS A 96 5.36 -11.83 -18.32
N TYR A 97 4.38 -12.47 -17.70
CA TYR A 97 4.37 -12.71 -16.24
C TYR A 97 5.39 -13.77 -15.84
N GLU A 98 5.61 -14.77 -16.69
CA GLU A 98 6.57 -15.86 -16.45
C GLU A 98 8.03 -15.40 -16.39
N LYS A 99 8.35 -14.23 -16.98
CA LYS A 99 9.71 -13.70 -17.05
C LYS A 99 10.17 -13.01 -15.76
N ASP A 100 9.25 -12.55 -14.90
CA ASP A 100 9.61 -11.90 -13.65
C ASP A 100 9.37 -12.86 -12.47
N LYS A 101 10.42 -13.51 -12.02
CA LYS A 101 10.37 -14.48 -10.90
C LYS A 101 9.78 -13.86 -9.61
N ARG A 102 9.82 -12.53 -9.46
CA ARG A 102 9.23 -11.84 -8.30
C ARG A 102 7.73 -12.00 -8.22
N ASN A 103 7.04 -12.27 -9.33
CA ASN A 103 5.61 -12.53 -9.35
C ASN A 103 5.21 -13.82 -8.64
N TYR A 104 6.16 -14.74 -8.46
CA TYR A 104 5.93 -16.05 -7.85
C TYR A 104 6.48 -16.18 -6.43
N LEU A 105 6.95 -15.10 -5.83
CA LEU A 105 7.54 -15.11 -4.48
C LEU A 105 6.58 -15.62 -3.41
N ILE A 106 5.26 -15.48 -3.60
CA ILE A 106 4.27 -16.05 -2.69
C ILE A 106 4.42 -17.57 -2.53
N LEU A 107 4.92 -18.28 -3.55
CA LEU A 107 5.13 -19.73 -3.47
C LEU A 107 6.17 -20.10 -2.40
N SER A 108 7.16 -19.22 -2.12
CA SER A 108 8.11 -19.41 -1.04
C SER A 108 7.46 -19.35 0.36
N ALA A 109 6.31 -18.69 0.50
CA ALA A 109 5.57 -18.70 1.75
C ALA A 109 4.93 -20.07 2.05
N PHE A 110 4.69 -20.91 1.04
CA PHE A 110 4.10 -22.24 1.26
C PHE A 110 5.00 -23.12 2.12
N ASP A 111 6.33 -23.05 1.94
CA ASP A 111 7.26 -23.80 2.77
C ASP A 111 7.14 -23.40 4.26
N VAL A 112 6.91 -22.12 4.53
CA VAL A 112 6.70 -21.62 5.89
C VAL A 112 5.33 -22.05 6.43
N ILE A 113 4.27 -22.01 5.60
CA ILE A 113 2.92 -22.44 5.98
C ILE A 113 2.91 -23.94 6.33
N ASP A 114 3.55 -24.77 5.51
CA ASP A 114 3.54 -26.24 5.68
C ASP A 114 4.31 -26.69 6.92
N ASN A 115 5.32 -25.94 7.31
CA ASN A 115 6.17 -26.27 8.46
C ASN A 115 5.75 -25.61 9.78
N CYS A 116 4.66 -24.81 9.75
CA CYS A 116 4.10 -24.13 10.93
C CYS A 116 2.63 -24.49 11.11
N ASP A 117 2.14 -24.34 12.35
CA ASP A 117 0.74 -24.61 12.70
C ASP A 117 0.00 -23.27 12.92
N PHE A 118 -0.20 -22.50 11.84
CA PHE A 118 -0.94 -21.25 11.90
C PHE A 118 -2.44 -21.50 12.02
N ASP A 119 -3.10 -20.68 12.81
CA ASP A 119 -4.56 -20.64 12.94
C ASP A 119 -5.16 -19.70 11.88
N TYR A 120 -4.40 -18.63 11.49
CA TYR A 120 -4.80 -17.58 10.56
C TYR A 120 -3.66 -17.26 9.59
N ILE A 121 -3.99 -17.05 8.32
CA ILE A 121 -3.04 -16.61 7.29
C ILE A 121 -3.70 -15.48 6.50
N LEU A 122 -3.01 -14.34 6.40
CA LEU A 122 -3.41 -13.19 5.59
C LEU A 122 -2.42 -13.02 4.44
N ILE A 123 -2.93 -13.00 3.21
CA ILE A 123 -2.14 -12.63 2.03
C ILE A 123 -2.75 -11.37 1.43
N GLU A 124 -1.92 -10.35 1.19
CA GLU A 124 -2.34 -9.09 0.57
C GLU A 124 -1.59 -8.84 -0.72
N ASN A 125 -2.29 -8.30 -1.72
CA ASN A 125 -1.68 -7.87 -2.97
C ASN A 125 -2.60 -6.89 -3.73
N VAL A 126 -2.22 -6.49 -4.95
CA VAL A 126 -3.09 -5.75 -5.86
C VAL A 126 -4.19 -6.65 -6.45
N PRO A 127 -5.35 -6.08 -6.88
CA PRO A 127 -6.47 -6.88 -7.38
C PRO A 127 -6.12 -7.86 -8.50
N THR A 128 -5.25 -7.46 -9.43
CA THR A 128 -4.82 -8.30 -10.57
C THR A 128 -4.11 -9.57 -10.14
N PHE A 129 -3.65 -9.66 -8.89
CA PHE A 129 -3.03 -10.84 -8.33
C PHE A 129 -3.99 -12.04 -8.26
N LEU A 130 -5.29 -11.80 -8.06
CA LEU A 130 -6.31 -12.85 -8.06
C LEU A 130 -6.56 -13.47 -9.46
N ASP A 131 -6.18 -12.76 -10.51
CA ASP A 131 -6.33 -13.22 -11.89
C ASP A 131 -5.06 -13.83 -12.49
N MET A 132 -3.97 -13.84 -11.71
CA MET A 132 -2.71 -14.46 -12.14
C MET A 132 -2.76 -15.97 -12.04
N TYR A 133 -2.02 -16.59 -12.95
CA TYR A 133 -1.75 -18.01 -12.93
C TYR A 133 -0.34 -18.27 -12.38
N PHE A 134 -0.24 -19.22 -11.47
CA PHE A 134 0.99 -19.65 -10.81
C PHE A 134 1.29 -21.09 -11.19
N PRO A 135 2.58 -21.46 -11.37
CA PRO A 135 2.96 -22.85 -11.59
C PRO A 135 2.67 -23.67 -10.32
N TYR A 136 1.95 -24.76 -10.49
CA TYR A 136 1.67 -25.72 -9.42
C TYR A 136 1.54 -27.13 -10.01
N GLU A 137 2.37 -28.06 -9.50
CA GLU A 137 2.55 -29.37 -10.12
C GLU A 137 2.95 -29.25 -11.60
N ASP A 138 2.27 -29.89 -12.51
CA ASP A 138 2.57 -29.87 -13.95
C ASP A 138 1.72 -28.86 -14.75
N ASP A 139 1.00 -27.94 -14.07
CA ASP A 139 0.06 -27.00 -14.69
C ASP A 139 0.08 -25.61 -14.02
N TYR A 140 -0.81 -24.72 -14.47
CA TYR A 140 -0.94 -23.36 -13.98
C TYR A 140 -2.36 -23.12 -13.46
N PHE A 141 -2.44 -22.62 -12.22
CA PHE A 141 -3.70 -22.34 -11.54
C PHE A 141 -3.70 -20.92 -10.95
N LYS A 142 -4.89 -20.37 -10.72
CA LYS A 142 -5.00 -19.16 -9.89
C LYS A 142 -4.60 -19.48 -8.46
N LEU A 143 -4.10 -18.44 -7.75
CA LEU A 143 -3.63 -18.64 -6.38
C LEU A 143 -4.71 -19.23 -5.46
N GLU A 144 -5.94 -18.75 -5.55
CA GLU A 144 -7.05 -19.27 -4.75
C GLU A 144 -7.32 -20.76 -5.03
N GLU A 145 -7.19 -21.21 -6.27
CA GLU A 145 -7.33 -22.63 -6.66
C GLU A 145 -6.21 -23.48 -6.03
N ILE A 146 -4.96 -22.97 -6.06
CA ILE A 146 -3.82 -23.65 -5.43
C ILE A 146 -4.03 -23.75 -3.92
N LEU A 147 -4.44 -22.65 -3.27
CA LEU A 147 -4.69 -22.62 -1.84
C LEU A 147 -5.80 -23.59 -1.44
N ASN A 148 -6.88 -23.68 -2.22
CA ASN A 148 -7.94 -24.66 -1.98
C ASN A 148 -7.45 -26.10 -2.21
N LYS A 149 -6.72 -26.39 -3.30
CA LYS A 149 -6.15 -27.72 -3.55
C LYS A 149 -5.23 -28.18 -2.41
N ARG A 150 -4.44 -27.25 -1.84
CA ARG A 150 -3.38 -27.56 -0.88
C ARG A 150 -3.87 -27.56 0.57
N TYR A 151 -4.86 -26.73 0.89
CA TYR A 151 -5.19 -26.40 2.27
C TYR A 151 -6.67 -26.50 2.64
N ALA A 152 -7.59 -26.83 1.72
CA ALA A 152 -9.01 -26.84 2.02
C ALA A 152 -9.44 -27.90 3.04
N ASP A 153 -8.63 -28.94 3.26
CA ASP A 153 -8.87 -29.93 4.33
C ASP A 153 -8.65 -29.34 5.74
N LYS A 154 -7.80 -28.32 5.86
CA LYS A 154 -7.42 -27.69 7.14
C LYS A 154 -8.00 -26.29 7.33
N TYR A 155 -8.15 -25.53 6.24
CA TYR A 155 -8.53 -24.11 6.27
C TYR A 155 -9.77 -23.81 5.42
N VAL A 156 -10.54 -22.85 5.88
CA VAL A 156 -11.45 -22.08 5.04
C VAL A 156 -10.61 -21.07 4.26
N VAL A 157 -10.77 -21.01 2.94
CA VAL A 157 -10.07 -20.06 2.05
C VAL A 157 -11.08 -19.05 1.52
N GLU A 158 -10.83 -17.78 1.71
CA GLU A 158 -11.67 -16.69 1.22
C GLU A 158 -10.82 -15.59 0.57
N ALA A 159 -11.26 -15.08 -0.58
CA ALA A 159 -10.59 -13.97 -1.27
C ALA A 159 -11.60 -12.87 -1.62
N ARG A 160 -11.23 -11.60 -1.39
CA ARG A 160 -12.01 -10.41 -1.79
C ARG A 160 -11.09 -9.28 -2.22
N VAL A 161 -11.60 -8.43 -3.09
CA VAL A 161 -11.02 -7.11 -3.33
C VAL A 161 -11.70 -6.10 -2.41
N LEU A 162 -10.93 -5.47 -1.52
CA LEU A 162 -11.38 -4.39 -0.66
C LEU A 162 -10.78 -3.07 -1.18
N ASN A 163 -11.60 -2.00 -1.26
CA ASN A 163 -11.07 -0.68 -1.58
C ASN A 163 -10.99 0.16 -0.29
N ALA A 164 -9.82 0.68 0.03
CA ALA A 164 -9.58 1.43 1.27
C ALA A 164 -10.60 2.56 1.52
N LYS A 165 -11.06 3.23 0.45
CA LYS A 165 -12.07 4.30 0.55
C LYS A 165 -13.39 3.85 1.19
N ASP A 166 -13.75 2.57 1.05
CA ASP A 166 -14.97 1.98 1.58
C ASP A 166 -14.86 1.61 3.07
N TYR A 167 -13.74 1.95 3.72
CA TYR A 167 -13.42 1.60 5.11
C TYR A 167 -12.92 2.79 5.93
N GLY A 168 -13.42 4.00 5.62
CA GLY A 168 -13.09 5.22 6.35
C GLY A 168 -11.64 5.67 6.16
N ILE A 169 -11.08 5.46 4.97
CA ILE A 169 -9.74 5.90 4.56
C ILE A 169 -9.89 6.81 3.35
N CYS A 170 -9.33 8.01 3.41
CA CYS A 170 -9.41 8.98 2.33
C CYS A 170 -8.50 8.61 1.14
N GLN A 171 -8.56 7.34 0.70
CA GLN A 171 -7.80 6.90 -0.48
C GLN A 171 -8.53 5.79 -1.24
N SER A 172 -8.78 6.02 -2.53
CA SER A 172 -9.19 4.94 -3.44
C SER A 172 -7.98 4.05 -3.74
N ARG A 173 -7.88 2.95 -3.00
CA ARG A 173 -6.78 1.98 -3.08
C ARG A 173 -7.31 0.56 -2.97
N PRO A 174 -7.71 -0.07 -4.08
CA PRO A 174 -8.18 -1.45 -4.06
C PRO A 174 -7.03 -2.44 -3.79
N ARG A 175 -7.31 -3.44 -2.94
CA ARG A 175 -6.40 -4.52 -2.57
C ARG A 175 -7.10 -5.86 -2.56
N ALA A 176 -6.41 -6.86 -3.09
CA ALA A 176 -6.79 -8.25 -2.93
C ALA A 176 -6.38 -8.70 -1.52
N ILE A 177 -7.34 -9.21 -0.77
CA ILE A 177 -7.15 -9.81 0.54
C ILE A 177 -7.56 -11.26 0.45
N ILE A 178 -6.65 -12.18 0.78
CA ILE A 178 -6.90 -13.61 0.88
C ILE A 178 -6.72 -14.01 2.33
N LYS A 179 -7.72 -14.63 2.91
CA LYS A 179 -7.73 -15.14 4.28
C LYS A 179 -7.80 -16.65 4.26
N LEU A 180 -6.92 -17.29 5.05
CA LEU A 180 -7.06 -18.70 5.41
C LEU A 180 -7.19 -18.77 6.94
N TYR A 181 -8.18 -19.51 7.44
CA TYR A 181 -8.33 -19.75 8.88
C TYR A 181 -8.81 -21.18 9.11
N LYS A 182 -8.29 -21.82 10.15
CA LYS A 182 -8.61 -23.23 10.46
C LYS A 182 -10.10 -23.44 10.59
N HIS A 183 -10.57 -24.61 10.16
CA HIS A 183 -11.96 -25.03 10.39
C HIS A 183 -12.32 -24.93 11.85
N GLY A 184 -13.53 -24.40 12.13
CA GLY A 184 -14.01 -24.13 13.48
C GLY A 184 -13.62 -22.75 14.06
N LEU A 185 -12.63 -22.07 13.48
CA LEU A 185 -12.34 -20.68 13.79
C LEU A 185 -13.22 -19.72 12.96
N LYS A 186 -13.21 -18.44 13.31
CA LYS A 186 -14.03 -17.41 12.68
C LYS A 186 -13.17 -16.21 12.31
N TRP A 187 -13.42 -15.65 11.13
CA TRP A 187 -12.78 -14.42 10.68
C TRP A 187 -13.72 -13.68 9.73
N ALA A 188 -14.50 -12.75 10.27
CA ALA A 188 -15.44 -11.97 9.47
C ALA A 188 -14.71 -11.00 8.50
N TRP A 189 -15.45 -10.48 7.53
CA TRP A 189 -14.99 -9.35 6.72
C TRP A 189 -15.38 -8.03 7.39
N PRO A 190 -14.56 -6.96 7.24
CA PRO A 190 -14.91 -5.66 7.78
C PRO A 190 -16.17 -5.12 7.10
N VAL A 191 -16.95 -4.33 7.84
CA VAL A 191 -18.14 -3.64 7.33
C VAL A 191 -17.71 -2.35 6.66
N SER A 192 -18.34 -2.00 5.54
CA SER A 192 -18.09 -0.76 4.83
C SER A 192 -18.50 0.46 5.65
N GLU A 193 -17.77 1.56 5.45
CA GLU A 193 -17.99 2.88 6.04
C GLU A 193 -18.16 3.92 4.93
N GLU A 194 -18.63 5.12 5.28
CA GLU A 194 -18.74 6.23 4.33
C GLU A 194 -17.38 6.68 3.79
N GLU A 195 -17.38 7.09 2.53
CA GLU A 195 -16.17 7.62 1.89
C GLU A 195 -15.79 8.98 2.48
N ILE A 196 -14.51 9.21 2.69
CA ILE A 196 -13.98 10.49 3.17
C ILE A 196 -13.41 11.26 1.97
N PRO A 197 -13.97 12.42 1.58
CA PRO A 197 -13.41 13.24 0.52
C PRO A 197 -12.12 13.95 0.97
N LEU A 198 -11.28 14.36 0.02
CA LEU A 198 -10.05 15.11 0.30
C LEU A 198 -10.30 16.38 1.10
N GLN A 199 -11.42 17.08 0.85
CA GLN A 199 -11.77 18.30 1.56
C GLN A 199 -11.84 18.08 3.08
N ASP A 200 -12.43 16.98 3.51
CA ASP A 200 -12.59 16.67 4.93
C ASP A 200 -11.27 16.17 5.54
N ALA A 201 -10.47 15.45 4.77
CA ALA A 201 -9.22 14.90 5.24
C ALA A 201 -8.11 15.93 5.39
N ILE A 202 -7.87 16.78 4.38
CA ILE A 202 -6.71 17.68 4.31
C ILE A 202 -7.09 19.16 4.05
N GLY A 203 -8.37 19.47 3.84
CA GLY A 203 -8.81 20.81 3.46
C GLY A 203 -8.63 21.88 4.55
N HIS A 204 -8.40 21.46 5.78
CA HIS A 204 -8.11 22.32 6.94
C HIS A 204 -6.64 22.71 7.07
N LEU A 205 -5.73 22.02 6.38
CA LEU A 205 -4.29 22.31 6.43
C LEU A 205 -3.96 23.62 5.71
N PRO A 206 -2.92 24.35 6.16
CA PRO A 206 -2.45 25.55 5.48
C PRO A 206 -2.09 25.29 4.01
N SER A 207 -2.47 26.22 3.14
CA SER A 207 -2.04 26.20 1.74
C SER A 207 -0.54 26.46 1.66
N LEU A 208 0.18 25.70 0.81
CA LEU A 208 1.62 25.85 0.59
C LEU A 208 1.89 25.84 -0.92
N GLU A 209 2.66 26.78 -1.39
CA GLU A 209 3.21 26.76 -2.74
C GLU A 209 4.46 25.84 -2.80
N SER A 210 4.93 25.57 -4.03
CA SER A 210 6.13 24.75 -4.25
C SER A 210 7.35 25.31 -3.50
N GLY A 211 7.93 24.52 -2.59
CA GLY A 211 9.09 24.88 -1.79
C GLY A 211 8.77 25.56 -0.45
N GLU A 212 7.51 25.86 -0.14
CA GLU A 212 7.12 26.44 1.14
C GLU A 212 6.99 25.38 2.25
N SER A 213 7.05 25.84 3.49
CA SER A 213 6.92 25.03 4.70
C SER A 213 6.00 25.72 5.71
N SER A 214 5.35 24.93 6.54
CA SER A 214 4.63 25.40 7.73
C SER A 214 5.32 24.93 9.00
N ASP A 215 4.81 25.33 10.15
CA ASP A 215 5.29 24.89 11.47
C ASP A 215 4.77 23.49 11.84
N ILE A 216 3.88 22.90 11.02
CA ILE A 216 3.32 21.57 11.26
C ILE A 216 4.34 20.51 10.79
N PRO A 217 4.70 19.54 11.63
CA PRO A 217 5.63 18.47 11.24
C PRO A 217 5.18 17.77 9.95
N TRP A 218 6.11 17.45 9.06
CA TRP A 218 5.88 16.81 7.77
C TRP A 218 5.07 17.63 6.75
N HIS A 219 4.62 18.84 7.11
CA HIS A 219 3.88 19.73 6.22
C HIS A 219 4.79 20.75 5.54
N PHE A 220 5.61 20.27 4.62
CA PHE A 220 6.48 21.06 3.75
C PHE A 220 6.29 20.63 2.29
N ALA A 221 6.20 21.61 1.41
CA ALA A 221 5.99 21.38 -0.01
C ALA A 221 7.31 21.08 -0.71
N LYS A 222 7.34 20.00 -1.48
CA LYS A 222 8.48 19.69 -2.33
C LYS A 222 8.70 20.79 -3.35
N VAL A 223 9.96 21.14 -3.62
CA VAL A 223 10.33 22.04 -4.73
C VAL A 223 10.06 21.35 -6.06
N HIS A 224 9.39 22.06 -6.96
CA HIS A 224 9.07 21.60 -8.30
C HIS A 224 9.61 22.58 -9.37
N ASN A 225 9.71 22.13 -10.59
CA ASN A 225 10.16 22.94 -11.71
C ASN A 225 9.17 24.08 -12.02
N ASP A 226 9.64 25.32 -12.11
CA ASP A 226 8.82 26.53 -12.27
C ASP A 226 7.91 26.48 -13.50
N ARG A 227 8.36 25.90 -14.61
CA ARG A 227 7.54 25.76 -15.82
C ARG A 227 6.34 24.86 -15.59
N THR A 228 6.51 23.81 -14.77
CA THR A 228 5.42 22.90 -14.39
C THR A 228 4.50 23.56 -13.37
N VAL A 229 5.06 24.27 -12.39
CA VAL A 229 4.30 25.06 -11.41
C VAL A 229 3.41 26.07 -12.13
N LEU A 230 3.97 26.84 -13.07
CA LEU A 230 3.22 27.81 -13.86
C LEU A 230 2.06 27.16 -14.63
N ALA A 231 2.30 26.03 -15.29
CA ALA A 231 1.25 25.30 -16.00
C ALA A 231 0.12 24.87 -15.03
N LEU A 232 0.46 24.42 -13.83
CA LEU A 232 -0.51 23.98 -12.84
C LEU A 232 -1.24 25.15 -12.16
N LYS A 233 -0.62 26.31 -11.98
CA LYS A 233 -1.31 27.52 -11.51
C LYS A 233 -2.48 27.90 -12.43
N HIS A 234 -2.40 27.60 -13.71
CA HIS A 234 -3.45 27.80 -14.70
C HIS A 234 -4.27 26.54 -15.00
N THR A 235 -4.26 25.56 -14.10
CA THR A 235 -5.01 24.31 -14.28
C THR A 235 -6.07 24.18 -13.18
N PRO A 236 -7.37 24.12 -13.54
CA PRO A 236 -8.44 23.96 -12.58
C PRO A 236 -8.37 22.62 -11.83
N THR A 237 -8.95 22.60 -10.63
CA THR A 237 -9.19 21.39 -9.84
C THR A 237 -9.83 20.29 -10.70
N GLY A 238 -9.35 19.06 -10.58
CA GLY A 238 -9.82 17.92 -11.38
C GLY A 238 -9.34 17.87 -12.84
N LYS A 239 -8.62 18.89 -13.33
CA LYS A 239 -8.14 18.96 -14.72
C LYS A 239 -6.64 18.64 -14.81
N SER A 240 -6.21 18.25 -16.00
CA SER A 240 -4.80 18.01 -16.33
C SER A 240 -4.20 19.19 -17.09
N ALA A 241 -3.01 19.62 -16.68
CA ALA A 241 -2.27 20.66 -17.37
C ALA A 241 -1.87 20.27 -18.82
N ILE A 242 -1.87 18.99 -19.14
CA ILE A 242 -1.64 18.50 -20.52
C ILE A 242 -2.68 19.05 -21.50
N ALA A 243 -3.91 19.29 -21.04
CA ALA A 243 -5.00 19.81 -21.88
C ALA A 243 -4.98 21.32 -22.07
N ASN A 244 -4.15 22.06 -21.32
CA ASN A 244 -4.09 23.52 -21.41
C ASN A 244 -3.55 23.96 -22.78
N GLU A 245 -4.13 25.01 -23.36
CA GLU A 245 -3.70 25.55 -24.67
C GLU A 245 -2.47 26.47 -24.54
N VAL A 246 -2.43 27.29 -23.49
CA VAL A 246 -1.39 28.32 -23.29
C VAL A 246 -0.35 27.88 -22.27
N TYR A 247 -0.80 27.51 -21.07
CA TYR A 247 0.05 27.13 -19.94
C TYR A 247 0.11 25.61 -19.79
N TYR A 248 0.89 24.94 -20.62
CA TYR A 248 1.09 23.49 -20.60
C TYR A 248 2.49 23.11 -20.10
N PRO A 249 2.71 21.90 -19.57
CA PRO A 249 4.03 21.44 -19.14
C PRO A 249 5.02 21.39 -20.30
N LYS A 250 6.22 21.95 -20.10
CA LYS A 250 7.30 22.05 -21.09
C LYS A 250 8.56 21.33 -20.63
N LYS A 251 9.30 20.77 -21.57
CA LYS A 251 10.67 20.29 -21.39
C LYS A 251 11.64 21.45 -21.24
N GLU A 252 12.90 21.16 -20.98
CA GLU A 252 13.97 22.19 -20.87
C GLU A 252 14.17 22.96 -22.17
N ASP A 253 14.02 22.28 -23.29
CA ASP A 253 14.12 22.88 -24.63
C ASP A 253 12.86 23.70 -25.02
N GLY A 254 11.89 23.84 -24.10
CA GLY A 254 10.65 24.58 -24.35
C GLY A 254 9.56 23.76 -25.07
N THR A 255 9.87 22.56 -25.55
CA THR A 255 8.88 21.71 -26.22
C THR A 255 7.81 21.23 -25.29
N ARG A 256 6.57 21.05 -25.79
CA ARG A 256 5.43 20.55 -25.02
C ARG A 256 5.66 19.11 -24.59
N ILE A 257 5.43 18.83 -23.29
CA ILE A 257 5.43 17.46 -22.80
C ILE A 257 4.16 16.76 -23.31
N LYS A 258 4.34 15.62 -23.98
CA LYS A 258 3.24 14.72 -24.32
C LYS A 258 2.96 13.82 -23.10
N GLY A 259 1.71 13.71 -22.70
CA GLY A 259 1.31 12.91 -21.55
C GLY A 259 -0.12 12.42 -21.67
N PHE A 260 -0.51 11.56 -20.74
CA PHE A 260 -1.88 11.08 -20.66
C PHE A 260 -2.74 12.06 -19.85
N HIS A 261 -4.04 12.00 -20.01
CA HIS A 261 -5.01 12.88 -19.31
C HIS A 261 -4.97 12.77 -17.78
N ASN A 262 -4.32 11.76 -17.24
CA ASN A 262 -4.14 11.52 -15.79
C ASN A 262 -2.75 11.93 -15.28
N THR A 263 -1.86 12.47 -16.12
CA THR A 263 -0.58 13.06 -15.71
C THR A 263 -0.71 14.58 -15.53
N PHE A 264 0.09 15.18 -14.67
CA PHE A 264 -0.02 16.60 -14.29
C PHE A 264 -1.47 16.99 -13.97
N LYS A 265 -2.20 16.07 -13.35
CA LYS A 265 -3.63 16.24 -13.06
C LYS A 265 -3.85 16.57 -11.60
N ARG A 266 -4.61 17.67 -11.37
CA ARG A 266 -5.10 18.01 -10.03
C ARG A 266 -6.15 17.02 -9.58
N MET A 267 -6.08 16.61 -8.31
CA MET A 267 -7.14 15.84 -7.64
C MET A 267 -8.40 16.69 -7.46
N GLN A 268 -9.45 16.10 -6.94
CA GLN A 268 -10.74 16.76 -6.67
C GLN A 268 -10.99 16.78 -5.17
N TRP A 269 -11.52 17.90 -4.66
CA TRP A 269 -11.80 18.06 -3.24
C TRP A 269 -12.93 17.16 -2.74
N ASP A 270 -13.93 16.92 -3.58
CA ASP A 270 -15.14 16.15 -3.31
C ASP A 270 -14.97 14.62 -3.51
N GLN A 271 -13.75 14.15 -3.75
CA GLN A 271 -13.44 12.75 -3.97
C GLN A 271 -12.35 12.27 -3.00
N PRO A 272 -12.32 10.97 -2.65
CA PRO A 272 -11.17 10.38 -2.00
C PRO A 272 -9.90 10.55 -2.84
N CYS A 273 -8.76 10.63 -2.16
CA CYS A 273 -7.44 10.67 -2.79
C CYS A 273 -7.25 9.47 -3.73
N PRO A 274 -6.78 9.64 -4.97
CA PRO A 274 -6.35 8.52 -5.80
C PRO A 274 -5.22 7.71 -5.16
N THR A 275 -5.05 6.45 -5.57
CA THR A 275 -3.98 5.57 -5.07
C THR A 275 -2.63 6.29 -5.06
N ARG A 276 -1.98 6.37 -3.89
CA ARG A 276 -0.60 6.84 -3.76
C ARG A 276 0.35 5.76 -4.27
N THR A 277 1.19 6.12 -5.21
CA THR A 277 2.19 5.23 -5.83
C THR A 277 3.59 5.51 -5.28
N THR A 278 4.55 4.66 -5.57
CA THR A 278 5.96 4.87 -5.25
C THR A 278 6.54 6.16 -5.85
N PHE A 279 5.92 6.67 -6.92
CA PHE A 279 6.30 7.92 -7.60
C PHE A 279 5.46 9.13 -7.19
N SER A 280 4.83 9.10 -6.01
CA SER A 280 3.95 10.18 -5.53
C SER A 280 4.68 11.51 -5.24
N GLY A 281 6.01 11.55 -5.33
CA GLY A 281 6.80 12.79 -5.29
C GLY A 281 6.89 13.54 -6.64
N SER A 282 6.29 13.03 -7.72
CA SER A 282 6.33 13.65 -9.05
C SER A 282 4.96 14.13 -9.51
N MET A 283 4.88 15.36 -9.99
CA MET A 283 3.66 15.93 -10.61
C MET A 283 3.21 15.17 -11.85
N SER A 284 4.13 14.50 -12.55
CA SER A 284 3.82 13.69 -13.73
C SER A 284 3.25 12.32 -13.42
N SER A 285 3.22 11.91 -12.15
CA SER A 285 2.56 10.68 -11.71
C SER A 285 1.04 10.79 -11.85
N HIS A 286 0.36 9.65 -11.86
CA HIS A 286 -1.08 9.55 -12.10
C HIS A 286 -1.90 10.26 -11.02
N ASN A 287 -2.74 11.24 -11.42
CA ASN A 287 -3.66 11.99 -10.53
C ASN A 287 -2.95 12.46 -9.25
N ASN A 288 -1.80 13.12 -9.38
CA ASN A 288 -0.88 13.28 -8.24
C ASN A 288 -0.69 14.73 -7.78
N VAL A 289 -1.37 15.71 -8.39
CA VAL A 289 -1.25 17.12 -8.01
C VAL A 289 -2.34 17.46 -7.00
N HIS A 290 -1.97 18.24 -5.98
CA HIS A 290 -2.90 18.79 -4.98
C HIS A 290 -4.10 19.48 -5.67
N PRO A 291 -5.33 19.37 -5.14
CA PRO A 291 -6.51 19.96 -5.79
C PRO A 291 -6.37 21.45 -6.07
N GLY A 292 -5.77 22.22 -5.15
CA GLY A 292 -5.67 23.67 -5.20
C GLY A 292 -7.01 24.36 -4.98
N ARG A 293 -6.98 25.67 -4.79
CA ARG A 293 -8.15 26.53 -4.70
C ARG A 293 -8.04 27.66 -5.69
N LEU A 294 -9.16 28.07 -6.29
CA LEU A 294 -9.20 29.22 -7.16
C LEU A 294 -8.88 30.50 -6.36
N LEU A 295 -7.92 31.26 -6.83
CA LEU A 295 -7.49 32.54 -6.24
C LEU A 295 -8.18 33.73 -6.93
N PRO A 296 -8.20 34.92 -6.30
CA PRO A 296 -8.85 36.11 -6.87
C PRO A 296 -8.27 36.56 -8.23
N ASP A 297 -7.02 36.22 -8.53
CA ASP A 297 -6.37 36.53 -9.80
C ASP A 297 -6.68 35.52 -10.93
N GLY A 298 -7.55 34.55 -10.64
CA GLY A 298 -7.95 33.50 -11.58
C GLY A 298 -6.97 32.33 -11.67
N THR A 299 -5.90 32.31 -10.89
CA THR A 299 -4.98 31.16 -10.79
C THR A 299 -5.43 30.17 -9.70
N TYR A 300 -4.72 29.06 -9.56
CA TYR A 300 -4.99 28.04 -8.54
C TYR A 300 -3.79 27.87 -7.62
N SER A 301 -4.03 27.86 -6.31
CA SER A 301 -3.03 27.62 -5.27
C SER A 301 -2.46 26.19 -5.33
N ASP A 302 -1.46 25.92 -4.50
CA ASP A 302 -0.92 24.57 -4.27
C ASP A 302 -0.55 23.83 -5.58
N ALA A 303 0.21 24.51 -6.43
CA ALA A 303 0.71 23.89 -7.66
C ALA A 303 1.86 22.91 -7.35
N ARG A 304 1.54 21.81 -6.62
CA ARG A 304 2.48 20.84 -6.05
C ARG A 304 1.86 19.45 -5.88
N VAL A 305 2.67 18.47 -5.55
CA VAL A 305 2.21 17.19 -5.03
C VAL A 305 1.79 17.34 -3.55
N LEU A 306 1.11 16.35 -3.00
CA LEU A 306 0.83 16.31 -1.56
C LEU A 306 2.13 16.36 -0.76
N THR A 307 2.13 17.06 0.38
CA THR A 307 3.19 16.99 1.39
C THR A 307 3.26 15.57 1.99
N LEU A 308 4.26 15.29 2.80
CA LEU A 308 4.32 14.01 3.52
C LEU A 308 3.18 13.91 4.53
N LEU A 309 2.87 14.97 5.29
CA LEU A 309 1.72 14.98 6.21
C LEU A 309 0.40 14.66 5.49
N GLU A 310 0.11 15.36 4.41
CA GLU A 310 -1.09 15.09 3.61
C GLU A 310 -1.12 13.65 3.09
N THR A 311 0.04 13.10 2.70
CA THR A 311 0.18 11.71 2.27
C THR A 311 -0.07 10.74 3.42
N PHE A 312 0.38 11.05 4.65
CA PHE A 312 0.10 10.24 5.83
C PHE A 312 -1.39 10.20 6.13
N ILE A 313 -2.04 11.35 6.18
CA ILE A 313 -3.48 11.46 6.47
C ILE A 313 -4.29 10.63 5.47
N VAL A 314 -4.09 10.84 4.16
CA VAL A 314 -4.87 10.11 3.14
C VAL A 314 -4.54 8.62 3.07
N SER A 315 -3.41 8.20 3.62
CA SER A 315 -3.00 6.79 3.70
C SER A 315 -3.27 6.15 5.05
N SER A 316 -3.94 6.87 5.98
CA SER A 316 -4.21 6.44 7.36
C SER A 316 -2.97 6.12 8.19
N ILE A 317 -1.83 6.73 7.85
CA ILE A 317 -0.61 6.65 8.65
C ILE A 317 -0.74 7.65 9.81
N PRO A 318 -0.39 7.29 11.06
CA PRO A 318 -0.39 8.22 12.16
C PRO A 318 0.44 9.48 11.87
N GLU A 319 -0.10 10.67 12.15
CA GLU A 319 0.57 11.95 11.86
C GLU A 319 1.86 12.14 12.67
N ASN A 320 1.93 11.48 13.83
CA ASN A 320 3.09 11.45 14.71
C ASN A 320 4.07 10.31 14.40
N VAL A 321 3.98 9.71 13.21
CA VAL A 321 4.92 8.65 12.79
C VAL A 321 6.36 9.18 12.80
N ASP A 322 7.25 8.43 13.46
CA ASP A 322 8.66 8.78 13.59
C ASP A 322 9.50 7.92 12.63
N PHE A 323 9.71 8.41 11.41
CA PHE A 323 10.63 7.77 10.47
C PHE A 323 12.10 7.95 10.91
N PRO A 324 13.01 7.00 10.62
CA PRO A 324 14.44 7.19 10.82
C PRO A 324 14.93 8.53 10.26
N LYS A 325 15.79 9.24 10.97
CA LYS A 325 16.25 10.61 10.64
C LYS A 325 16.93 10.75 9.28
N ASP A 326 17.49 9.67 8.76
CA ASP A 326 18.13 9.59 7.43
C ASP A 326 17.15 9.23 6.32
N SER A 327 15.86 9.09 6.63
CA SER A 327 14.82 8.78 5.64
C SER A 327 14.57 9.96 4.70
N THR A 328 14.83 9.75 3.42
CA THR A 328 14.56 10.76 2.40
C THR A 328 13.06 10.81 2.04
N ASP A 329 12.56 11.96 1.58
CA ASP A 329 11.18 12.11 1.03
C ASP A 329 10.85 11.01 0.03
N THR A 330 11.77 10.69 -0.88
CA THR A 330 11.58 9.65 -1.88
C THR A 330 11.45 8.26 -1.25
N PHE A 331 12.25 7.93 -0.25
CA PHE A 331 12.16 6.64 0.45
C PHE A 331 10.82 6.51 1.16
N ILE A 332 10.41 7.53 1.93
CA ILE A 332 9.14 7.54 2.66
C ILE A 332 7.97 7.32 1.69
N ARG A 333 7.91 8.08 0.58
CA ARG A 333 6.87 7.92 -0.43
C ARG A 333 6.88 6.56 -1.09
N THR A 334 8.05 5.96 -1.28
CA THR A 334 8.20 4.63 -1.89
C THR A 334 7.58 3.56 -0.98
N VAL A 335 7.96 3.53 0.30
CA VAL A 335 7.45 2.50 1.23
C VAL A 335 5.95 2.67 1.51
N ILE A 336 5.42 3.90 1.50
CA ILE A 336 3.97 4.16 1.59
C ILE A 336 3.26 3.70 0.31
N GLY A 337 3.84 4.01 -0.85
CA GLY A 337 3.26 3.65 -2.15
C GLY A 337 3.17 2.15 -2.41
N GLU A 338 4.03 1.36 -1.79
CA GLU A 338 4.02 -0.11 -1.88
C GLU A 338 3.02 -0.74 -0.89
N SER A 339 2.81 -0.11 0.26
CA SER A 339 2.10 -0.67 1.39
C SER A 339 0.57 -0.69 1.22
N ILE A 340 -0.09 -1.58 1.94
CA ILE A 340 -1.50 -1.45 2.27
C ILE A 340 -1.67 -0.32 3.28
N PRO A 341 -2.76 0.49 3.24
CA PRO A 341 -3.06 1.44 4.29
C PRO A 341 -3.20 0.74 5.66
N PRO A 342 -2.51 1.20 6.71
CA PRO A 342 -2.50 0.51 8.00
C PRO A 342 -3.89 0.34 8.62
N LYS A 343 -4.80 1.31 8.44
CA LYS A 343 -6.18 1.19 8.91
C LYS A 343 -6.96 0.08 8.18
N LEU A 344 -6.69 -0.18 6.89
CA LEU A 344 -7.33 -1.28 6.19
C LEU A 344 -6.83 -2.63 6.70
N MET A 345 -5.52 -2.79 6.90
CA MET A 345 -4.93 -3.98 7.52
C MET A 345 -5.53 -4.23 8.91
N MET A 346 -5.58 -3.20 9.74
CA MET A 346 -6.16 -3.25 11.08
C MET A 346 -7.62 -3.72 11.02
N LYS A 347 -8.46 -3.12 10.17
CA LYS A 347 -9.89 -3.48 10.03
C LYS A 347 -10.12 -4.93 9.59
N VAL A 348 -9.24 -5.47 8.76
CA VAL A 348 -9.31 -6.89 8.37
C VAL A 348 -8.94 -7.79 9.57
N ILE A 349 -7.88 -7.44 10.29
CA ILE A 349 -7.33 -8.25 11.38
C ILE A 349 -8.20 -8.18 12.64
N GLU A 350 -8.79 -7.03 12.97
CA GLU A 350 -9.68 -6.91 14.15
C GLU A 350 -10.91 -7.82 14.10
N LYS A 351 -11.29 -8.30 12.89
CA LYS A 351 -12.42 -9.22 12.70
C LYS A 351 -12.09 -10.69 12.99
N ILE A 352 -10.87 -11.00 13.41
CA ILE A 352 -10.49 -12.34 13.88
C ILE A 352 -11.31 -12.69 15.13
N GLY A 353 -11.97 -13.86 15.08
CA GLY A 353 -12.86 -14.34 16.14
C GLY A 353 -14.32 -13.91 16.00
N GLU A 354 -14.64 -12.97 15.13
CA GLU A 354 -16.02 -12.56 14.87
C GLU A 354 -16.70 -13.47 13.83
N SER A 355 -18.00 -13.74 14.05
CA SER A 355 -18.85 -14.41 13.05
C SER A 355 -19.27 -13.43 11.98
N VAL A 356 -19.47 -13.92 10.76
CA VAL A 356 -20.15 -13.15 9.71
C VAL A 356 -21.54 -12.77 10.23
N GLN A 357 -21.81 -11.49 10.43
CA GLN A 357 -23.17 -11.00 10.61
C GLN A 357 -23.89 -11.18 9.26
N LEU A 358 -24.81 -12.13 9.19
CA LEU A 358 -25.77 -12.19 8.10
C LEU A 358 -26.60 -10.90 8.19
N CYS A 359 -26.37 -9.94 7.28
CA CYS A 359 -27.32 -8.86 7.05
C CYS A 359 -28.65 -9.50 6.66
N GLN A 360 -29.67 -9.40 7.53
CA GLN A 360 -31.05 -9.75 7.25
C GLN A 360 -31.66 -8.73 6.30
#